data_23a68577f0cf4ff777d8949567a88256
#
_entry.id   23a68577f0cf4ff777d8949567a88256
#
_cell.length_a   1.000
_cell.length_b   1.000
_cell.length_c   1.000
_cell.angle_alpha   90.00
_cell.angle_beta   90.00
_cell.angle_gamma   90.00
#
_symmetry.space_group_name_H-M   'P 1'
#
loop_
_entity.id
_entity.type
_entity.pdbx_description
1 polymer ?
#
loop_
_entity_poly.entity_id
_entity_poly.type
_entity_poly.pdbx_seq_one_letter_code
_entity_poly.pdbx_strand_id
1 'polypeptide(L)' 'MAAGKEISEHTAPGEITVQCLEGRIAFTALGKTTELAAGQMLYLNAGEPHSVRCIEDASFLLTILLKS' A
#
# COMPACT_ATOMS: atom_id res chain seq x y z
N MET A 1 2.18 6.11 -10.20
CA MET A 1 0.81 5.58 -10.38
C MET A 1 -0.14 6.73 -10.64
N ALA A 2 -0.93 6.61 -11.67
CA ALA A 2 -1.85 7.68 -12.07
C ALA A 2 -3.13 7.66 -11.22
N ALA A 3 -3.72 8.83 -10.99
CA ALA A 3 -4.97 8.96 -10.25
C ALA A 3 -6.05 8.07 -10.87
N GLY A 4 -6.83 7.39 -10.04
CA GLY A 4 -7.89 6.48 -10.46
C GLY A 4 -7.43 5.05 -10.74
N LYS A 5 -6.14 4.79 -10.77
CA LYS A 5 -5.62 3.42 -10.95
C LYS A 5 -5.70 2.67 -9.63
N GLU A 6 -5.91 1.36 -9.74
CA GLU A 6 -6.03 0.48 -8.58
C GLU A 6 -5.16 -0.76 -8.76
N ILE A 7 -4.65 -1.25 -7.63
CA ILE A 7 -4.04 -2.57 -7.54
C ILE A 7 -5.04 -3.43 -6.80
N SER A 8 -5.51 -4.51 -7.44
CA SER A 8 -6.50 -5.41 -6.88
C SER A 8 -6.04 -6.03 -5.57
N GLU A 9 -7.00 -6.45 -4.75
CA GLU A 9 -6.69 -7.13 -3.50
C GLU A 9 -5.81 -8.35 -3.74
N HIS A 10 -4.74 -8.44 -2.98
CA HIS A 10 -3.79 -9.55 -3.06
C HIS A 10 -3.09 -9.72 -1.71
N THR A 11 -2.36 -10.81 -1.56
CA THR A 11 -1.57 -11.07 -0.37
C THR A 11 -0.09 -11.11 -0.73
N ALA A 12 0.75 -10.85 0.27
CA ALA A 12 2.20 -10.94 0.10
C ALA A 12 2.73 -12.10 0.96
N PRO A 13 3.81 -12.77 0.52
CA PRO A 13 4.38 -13.91 1.26
C PRO A 13 5.13 -13.51 2.54
N GLY A 14 5.35 -12.22 2.74
CA GLY A 14 6.05 -11.70 3.91
C GLY A 14 5.40 -10.44 4.44
N GLU A 15 5.97 -9.91 5.49
CA GLU A 15 5.54 -8.62 6.02
C GLU A 15 5.85 -7.53 5.00
N ILE A 16 4.97 -6.54 4.91
CA ILE A 16 5.18 -5.45 3.97
C ILE A 16 5.18 -4.09 4.67
N THR A 17 5.94 -3.17 4.09
CA THR A 17 5.84 -1.75 4.42
C THR A 17 5.48 -1.00 3.14
N VAL A 18 4.59 -0.03 3.26
CA VAL A 18 4.17 0.82 2.17
C VAL A 18 4.44 2.25 2.57
N GLN A 19 5.25 2.94 1.77
CA GLN A 19 5.55 4.35 2.01
C GLN A 19 5.14 5.17 0.80
N CYS A 20 4.29 6.16 1.02
CA CYS A 20 3.93 7.10 -0.04
C CYS A 20 5.05 8.13 -0.18
N LEU A 21 5.58 8.26 -1.39
CA LEU A 21 6.68 9.20 -1.69
C LEU A 21 6.16 10.51 -2.24
N GLU A 22 5.14 10.45 -3.08
CA GLU A 22 4.50 11.61 -3.69
C GLU A 22 3.02 11.35 -3.86
N GLY A 23 2.22 12.41 -3.81
CA GLY A 23 0.78 12.32 -4.03
C GLY A 23 0.04 11.72 -2.84
N ARG A 24 -1.01 10.95 -3.14
CA ARG A 24 -1.85 10.36 -2.12
C ARG A 24 -2.41 9.03 -2.62
N ILE A 25 -2.39 8.03 -1.75
CA ILE A 25 -2.95 6.71 -2.02
C ILE A 25 -3.91 6.31 -0.92
N ALA A 26 -4.91 5.50 -1.26
CA ALA A 26 -5.78 4.84 -0.29
C ALA A 26 -5.35 3.37 -0.22
N PHE A 27 -4.98 2.92 0.96
CA PHE A 27 -4.54 1.56 1.21
C PHE A 27 -5.59 0.84 2.03
N THR A 28 -6.13 -0.24 1.50
CA THR A 28 -7.18 -1.01 2.16
C THR A 28 -6.63 -2.34 2.63
N ALA A 29 -6.80 -2.61 3.92
CA ALA A 29 -6.40 -3.87 4.54
C ALA A 29 -7.26 -4.10 5.77
N LEU A 30 -7.55 -5.37 6.07
CA LEU A 30 -8.32 -5.75 7.26
C LEU A 30 -9.68 -5.04 7.33
N GLY A 31 -10.31 -4.81 6.18
CA GLY A 31 -11.59 -4.13 6.11
C GLY A 31 -11.53 -2.64 6.40
N LYS A 32 -10.34 -2.06 6.44
CA LYS A 32 -10.12 -0.66 6.79
C LYS A 32 -9.32 0.03 5.68
N THR A 33 -9.74 1.23 5.32
CA THR A 33 -9.02 2.04 4.34
C THR A 33 -8.28 3.17 5.04
N THR A 34 -6.98 3.27 4.76
CA THR A 34 -6.13 4.32 5.30
C THR A 34 -5.57 5.13 4.15
N GLU A 35 -5.69 6.44 4.19
CA GLU A 35 -5.07 7.32 3.21
C GLU A 35 -3.65 7.64 3.64
N LEU A 36 -2.71 7.50 2.70
CA LEU A 36 -1.32 7.85 2.91
C LEU A 36 -0.96 9.03 2.02
N ALA A 37 -0.48 10.10 2.63
CA ALA A 37 0.09 11.24 1.92
C ALA A 37 1.62 11.09 1.86
N ALA A 38 2.27 11.94 1.08
CA ALA A 38 3.73 11.91 0.93
C ALA A 38 4.43 11.91 2.29
N GLY A 39 5.35 11.00 2.49
CA GLY A 39 6.11 10.82 3.72
C GLY A 39 5.49 9.88 4.73
N GLN A 40 4.24 9.47 4.54
CA GLN A 40 3.59 8.54 5.46
C GLN A 40 3.88 7.09 5.10
N MET A 41 3.91 6.23 6.11
CA MET A 41 4.24 4.83 5.96
C MET A 41 3.26 3.96 6.74
N LEU A 42 3.04 2.75 6.21
CA LEU A 42 2.15 1.75 6.84
C LEU A 42 2.84 0.40 6.84
N TYR A 43 2.60 -0.37 7.88
CA TYR A 43 3.14 -1.73 8.04
C TYR A 43 1.98 -2.73 8.04
N LEU A 44 2.20 -3.86 7.39
CA LEU A 44 1.19 -4.92 7.32
C LEU A 44 1.84 -6.29 7.54
N ASN A 45 1.17 -7.14 8.31
CA ASN A 45 1.63 -8.50 8.57
C ASN A 45 1.54 -9.38 7.31
N ALA A 46 2.36 -10.42 7.29
CA ALA A 46 2.35 -11.40 6.20
C ALA A 46 0.98 -12.04 6.03
N GLY A 47 0.58 -12.25 4.77
CA GLY A 47 -0.66 -12.94 4.44
C GLY A 47 -1.92 -12.09 4.55
N GLU A 48 -1.83 -10.85 4.98
CA GLU A 48 -2.98 -9.96 5.08
C GLU A 48 -3.40 -9.48 3.68
N PRO A 49 -4.66 -9.70 3.27
CA PRO A 49 -5.14 -9.17 1.98
C PRO A 49 -5.14 -7.65 1.99
N HIS A 50 -4.70 -7.07 0.91
CA HIS A 50 -4.63 -5.62 0.78
C HIS A 50 -4.82 -5.17 -0.65
N SER A 51 -5.26 -3.92 -0.82
CA SER A 51 -5.41 -3.29 -2.12
C SER A 51 -4.97 -1.84 -2.02
N VAL A 52 -4.61 -1.25 -3.16
CA VAL A 52 -4.14 0.13 -3.24
C VAL A 52 -4.92 0.85 -4.32
N ARG A 53 -5.36 2.06 -4.02
CA ARG A 53 -5.99 2.94 -4.98
C ARG A 53 -5.26 4.27 -5.00
N CYS A 54 -4.95 4.76 -6.18
CA CYS A 54 -4.30 6.06 -6.31
C CYS A 54 -5.36 7.16 -6.32
N ILE A 55 -5.29 8.07 -5.35
CA ILE A 55 -6.21 9.20 -5.24
C ILE A 55 -5.70 10.38 -6.08
N GLU A 56 -4.42 10.70 -5.94
CA GLU A 56 -3.72 11.71 -6.73
C GLU A 56 -2.52 11.01 -7.34
N ASP A 57 -2.02 11.52 -8.47
CA ASP A 57 -0.84 10.92 -9.10
C ASP A 57 0.23 10.74 -8.04
N ALA A 58 0.62 9.48 -7.84
CA ALA A 58 1.44 9.11 -6.70
C ALA A 58 2.58 8.18 -7.09
N SER A 59 3.64 8.23 -6.30
CA SER A 59 4.63 7.19 -6.28
C SER A 59 4.76 6.67 -4.86
N PHE A 60 4.93 5.37 -4.72
CA PHE A 60 5.09 4.76 -3.41
C PHE A 60 6.07 3.62 -3.48
N LEU A 61 6.67 3.31 -2.33
CA LEU A 61 7.61 2.22 -2.18
C LEU A 61 6.95 1.12 -1.36
N LEU A 62 6.90 -0.08 -1.93
CA LEU A 62 6.41 -1.25 -1.23
C LEU A 62 7.58 -2.21 -1.01
N THR A 63 7.85 -2.51 0.25
CA THR A 63 8.95 -3.39 0.64
C THR A 63 8.37 -4.67 1.22
N ILE A 64 8.82 -5.80 0.72
CA ILE A 64 8.41 -7.12 1.20
C ILE A 64 9.57 -7.74 1.95
N LEU A 65 9.34 -8.10 3.22
CA LEU A 65 10.33 -8.76 4.04
C LEU A 65 10.04 -10.26 4.03
N LEU A 66 10.90 -11.01 3.36
CA LEU A 66 10.76 -12.46 3.28
C LEU A 66 11.56 -13.11 4.40
N LYS A 67 10.93 -14.02 5.12
CA LYS A 67 11.61 -14.83 6.12
C LYS A 67 12.24 -16.04 5.43
N SER A 68 13.47 -16.27 5.73
CA SER A 68 14.18 -17.47 5.27
C SER A 68 13.97 -18.63 6.24
#